data_7a4fecdc7767622340b4222969d56d79
#
_entry.id   7a4fecdc7767622340b4222969d56d79
#
_cell.length_a   1.000
_cell.length_b   1.000
_cell.length_c   1.000
_cell.angle_alpha   90.00
_cell.angle_beta   90.00
_cell.angle_gamma   90.00
#
_symmetry.space_group_name_H-M   'P 1'
#
loop_
_entity.id
_entity.type
_entity.pdbx_description
1 polymer ?
#
loop_
_entity_poly.entity_id
_entity_poly.type
_entity_poly.pdbx_seq_one_letter_code
_entity_poly.pdbx_strand_id
1 'polypeptide(L)'
;MTTNRQFSLALEALADLKTDMSTPPASRSPTPVAPTLSEILEEIGPLPREALLLGMASDGLPILLNLYDPHPGPILVTGEAGAGKTVFLQTVARSAIQTHEAHDLQYGVITSHVEEWENVEETPHSVGVFPVNHANARDLILSLASWAHTNKNTRQSVLLLVDGLEEVASLETDAVQSFRWLLLRGPSRRVWPIITMRAEGFEQIISWLQNFRTRIFGRITDEGMASALGADKKSGLSQLEARIQFSLPENGKWLRFWLPSC
;
A
#
# COMPACT_ATOMS: atom_id res chain seq x y z
N MET A 1 8.84 -62.01 24.58
CA MET A 1 10.18 -61.37 24.31
C MET A 1 10.27 -60.85 22.87
N THR A 2 9.25 -60.30 22.28
CA THR A 2 9.20 -59.89 20.85
C THR A 2 9.08 -58.38 20.64
N THR A 3 8.72 -57.61 21.65
CA THR A 3 8.44 -56.15 21.51
C THR A 3 9.72 -55.28 21.48
N ASN A 4 10.81 -55.78 22.02
CA ASN A 4 12.05 -55.00 22.11
C ASN A 4 12.85 -54.97 20.78
N ARG A 5 12.63 -55.95 19.91
CA ARG A 5 13.37 -56.07 18.63
C ARG A 5 12.80 -55.18 17.55
N GLN A 6 11.48 -54.91 17.60
CA GLN A 6 10.80 -54.02 16.65
C GLN A 6 11.09 -52.53 16.94
N PHE A 7 11.26 -52.17 18.21
CA PHE A 7 11.67 -50.81 18.61
C PHE A 7 13.11 -50.49 18.24
N SER A 8 14.01 -51.49 18.31
CA SER A 8 15.41 -51.32 17.91
C SER A 8 15.56 -51.13 16.41
N LEU A 9 14.81 -51.88 15.60
CA LEU A 9 14.79 -51.71 14.13
C LEU A 9 14.17 -50.39 13.66
N ALA A 10 13.18 -49.88 14.39
CA ALA A 10 12.59 -48.56 14.07
C ALA A 10 13.55 -47.40 14.41
N LEU A 11 14.36 -47.53 15.47
CA LEU A 11 15.39 -46.55 15.83
C LEU A 11 16.59 -46.56 14.88
N GLU A 12 16.97 -47.75 14.38
CA GLU A 12 18.00 -47.90 13.37
C GLU A 12 17.58 -47.33 12.02
N ALA A 13 16.33 -47.57 11.57
CA ALA A 13 15.77 -46.98 10.36
C ALA A 13 15.65 -45.43 10.44
N LEU A 14 15.37 -44.89 11.64
CA LEU A 14 15.37 -43.43 11.89
C LEU A 14 16.77 -42.84 11.91
N ALA A 15 17.78 -43.56 12.31
CA ALA A 15 19.19 -43.14 12.30
C ALA A 15 19.73 -43.13 10.87
N ASP A 16 19.38 -44.11 10.05
CA ASP A 16 19.74 -44.17 8.62
C ASP A 16 19.09 -43.06 7.81
N LEU A 17 17.82 -42.73 8.07
CA LEU A 17 17.15 -41.58 7.48
C LEU A 17 17.79 -40.22 7.87
N LYS A 18 18.37 -40.10 9.04
CA LYS A 18 19.11 -38.89 9.46
C LYS A 18 20.48 -38.77 8.80
N THR A 19 21.08 -39.86 8.41
CA THR A 19 22.42 -39.86 7.77
C THR A 19 22.34 -39.56 6.28
N ASP A 20 21.21 -39.87 5.64
CA ASP A 20 20.92 -39.53 4.22
C ASP A 20 20.48 -38.09 3.98
N MET A 21 20.22 -37.35 5.07
CA MET A 21 19.98 -35.89 5.00
C MET A 21 21.28 -35.08 5.15
N SER A 22 22.39 -35.53 4.59
CA SER A 22 23.53 -34.68 4.27
C SER A 22 23.10 -33.76 3.11
N THR A 23 22.56 -32.64 3.51
CA THR A 23 22.06 -31.57 2.64
C THR A 23 23.15 -31.22 1.61
N PRO A 24 22.88 -31.37 0.30
CA PRO A 24 23.70 -30.70 -0.69
C PRO A 24 23.63 -29.20 -0.43
N PRO A 25 24.71 -28.43 -0.75
CA PRO A 25 24.69 -26.99 -0.50
C PRO A 25 23.45 -26.42 -1.15
N ALA A 26 22.64 -25.74 -0.33
CA ALA A 26 21.39 -25.15 -0.77
C ALA A 26 21.64 -24.38 -2.05
N SER A 27 21.26 -24.96 -3.19
CA SER A 27 20.98 -24.19 -4.38
C SER A 27 19.95 -23.18 -3.92
N ARG A 28 20.30 -21.89 -3.93
CA ARG A 28 19.34 -20.81 -3.72
C ARG A 28 18.22 -21.10 -4.72
N SER A 29 17.11 -21.62 -4.23
CA SER A 29 15.88 -21.66 -4.99
C SER A 29 15.67 -20.22 -5.48
N PRO A 30 15.42 -19.97 -6.75
CA PRO A 30 15.09 -18.63 -7.19
C PRO A 30 13.96 -18.17 -6.30
N THR A 31 14.12 -17.03 -5.66
CA THR A 31 13.07 -16.38 -4.88
C THR A 31 11.85 -16.38 -5.79
N PRO A 32 10.71 -16.94 -5.40
CA PRO A 32 9.54 -16.96 -6.26
C PRO A 32 9.26 -15.49 -6.64
N VAL A 33 9.33 -15.19 -7.91
CA VAL A 33 9.01 -13.86 -8.42
C VAL A 33 7.53 -13.63 -8.10
N ALA A 34 7.23 -12.55 -7.38
CA ALA A 34 5.84 -12.22 -7.08
C ALA A 34 5.07 -12.13 -8.40
N PRO A 35 3.85 -12.70 -8.50
CA PRO A 35 3.05 -12.62 -9.70
C PRO A 35 2.84 -11.16 -10.13
N THR A 36 2.72 -10.94 -11.42
CA THR A 36 2.39 -9.63 -11.98
C THR A 36 0.95 -9.24 -11.65
N LEU A 37 0.64 -7.95 -11.76
CA LEU A 37 -0.73 -7.47 -11.56
C LEU A 37 -1.71 -8.14 -12.54
N SER A 38 -1.31 -8.32 -13.81
CA SER A 38 -2.13 -8.96 -14.83
C SER A 38 -2.42 -10.44 -14.51
N GLU A 39 -1.41 -11.20 -14.08
CA GLU A 39 -1.59 -12.60 -13.67
C GLU A 39 -2.54 -12.74 -12.48
N ILE A 40 -2.42 -11.83 -11.49
CA ILE A 40 -3.35 -11.80 -10.34
C ILE A 40 -4.79 -11.51 -10.80
N LEU A 41 -4.98 -10.50 -11.65
CA LEU A 41 -6.31 -10.14 -12.13
C LEU A 41 -6.94 -11.25 -12.99
N GLU A 42 -6.15 -12.00 -13.73
CA GLU A 42 -6.61 -13.20 -14.46
C GLU A 42 -7.06 -14.30 -13.50
N GLU A 43 -6.34 -14.51 -12.40
CA GLU A 43 -6.63 -15.54 -11.40
C GLU A 43 -7.88 -15.22 -10.58
N ILE A 44 -8.01 -13.98 -10.08
CA ILE A 44 -9.15 -13.59 -9.23
C ILE A 44 -10.41 -13.26 -10.04
N GLY A 45 -10.26 -13.08 -11.36
CA GLY A 45 -11.37 -12.71 -12.25
C GLY A 45 -11.74 -11.22 -12.17
N PRO A 46 -12.82 -10.82 -12.87
CA PRO A 46 -13.22 -9.42 -12.94
C PRO A 46 -13.63 -8.90 -11.56
N LEU A 47 -13.02 -7.80 -11.15
CA LEU A 47 -13.36 -7.12 -9.90
C LEU A 47 -14.69 -6.34 -10.05
N PRO A 48 -15.46 -6.21 -8.95
CA PRO A 48 -16.57 -5.26 -8.90
C PRO A 48 -16.10 -3.83 -9.24
N ARG A 49 -16.97 -3.08 -9.92
CA ARG A 49 -16.66 -1.70 -10.39
C ARG A 49 -16.22 -0.74 -9.27
N GLU A 50 -16.61 -1.00 -8.04
CA GLU A 50 -16.24 -0.24 -6.86
C GLU A 50 -14.93 -0.69 -6.22
N ALA A 51 -14.36 -1.81 -6.64
CA ALA A 51 -13.21 -2.43 -5.98
C ALA A 51 -11.89 -2.10 -6.66
N LEU A 52 -10.98 -1.46 -5.93
CA LEU A 52 -9.61 -1.19 -6.34
C LEU A 52 -8.66 -2.13 -5.61
N LEU A 53 -7.83 -2.87 -6.35
CA LEU A 53 -6.84 -3.79 -5.78
C LEU A 53 -5.66 -3.00 -5.21
N LEU A 54 -5.33 -3.25 -3.94
CA LEU A 54 -4.17 -2.67 -3.25
C LEU A 54 -3.01 -3.66 -3.12
N GLY A 55 -3.27 -4.97 -3.17
CA GLY A 55 -2.28 -6.03 -3.02
C GLY A 55 -2.92 -7.37 -2.71
N MET A 56 -2.09 -8.36 -2.37
CA MET A 56 -2.52 -9.72 -2.06
C MET A 56 -2.09 -10.12 -0.64
N ALA A 57 -3.01 -10.60 0.15
CA ALA A 57 -2.70 -11.13 1.48
C ALA A 57 -1.96 -12.47 1.40
N SER A 58 -1.30 -12.87 2.48
CA SER A 58 -0.51 -14.11 2.53
C SER A 58 -1.34 -15.40 2.41
N ASP A 59 -2.65 -15.31 2.57
CA ASP A 59 -3.61 -16.40 2.35
C ASP A 59 -4.16 -16.47 0.92
N GLY A 60 -3.65 -15.60 0.01
CA GLY A 60 -4.07 -15.51 -1.38
C GLY A 60 -5.32 -14.68 -1.63
N LEU A 61 -5.87 -14.02 -0.60
CA LEU A 61 -7.02 -13.13 -0.80
C LEU A 61 -6.58 -11.72 -1.24
N PRO A 62 -7.34 -11.08 -2.16
CA PRO A 62 -7.05 -9.71 -2.58
C PRO A 62 -7.38 -8.71 -1.48
N ILE A 63 -6.52 -7.74 -1.29
CA ILE A 63 -6.78 -6.55 -0.47
C ILE A 63 -7.42 -5.49 -1.36
N LEU A 64 -8.68 -5.19 -1.10
CA LEU A 64 -9.48 -4.31 -1.93
C LEU A 64 -9.91 -3.05 -1.16
N LEU A 65 -9.83 -1.91 -1.83
CA LEU A 65 -10.48 -0.67 -1.40
C LEU A 65 -11.83 -0.55 -2.11
N ASN A 66 -12.92 -0.47 -1.35
CA ASN A 66 -14.22 -0.13 -1.91
C ASN A 66 -14.32 1.39 -2.09
N LEU A 67 -14.25 1.84 -3.35
CA LEU A 67 -14.32 3.25 -3.71
C LEU A 67 -15.70 3.88 -3.40
N TYR A 68 -16.71 3.07 -3.06
CA TYR A 68 -18.07 3.53 -2.77
C TYR A 68 -18.38 3.54 -1.27
N ASP A 69 -17.53 2.96 -0.44
CA ASP A 69 -17.65 3.02 0.99
C ASP A 69 -16.64 4.01 1.61
N PRO A 70 -17.06 5.15 2.15
CA PRO A 70 -16.15 6.14 2.72
C PRO A 70 -15.56 5.75 4.08
N HIS A 71 -15.96 4.62 4.68
CA HIS A 71 -15.53 4.24 6.04
C HIS A 71 -14.02 4.08 6.20
N PRO A 72 -13.28 3.51 5.24
CA PRO A 72 -11.82 3.44 5.36
C PRO A 72 -11.17 4.81 5.54
N GLY A 73 -11.79 5.86 4.99
CA GLY A 73 -11.23 7.21 5.01
C GLY A 73 -9.98 7.35 4.13
N PRO A 74 -9.22 8.43 4.29
CA PRO A 74 -7.93 8.58 3.61
C PRO A 74 -6.94 7.53 4.11
N ILE A 75 -6.06 7.07 3.21
CA ILE A 75 -5.07 6.04 3.49
C ILE A 75 -3.69 6.68 3.68
N LEU A 76 -3.03 6.36 4.79
CA LEU A 76 -1.64 6.70 5.03
C LEU A 76 -0.76 5.48 4.85
N VAL A 77 0.26 5.58 4.00
CA VAL A 77 1.28 4.55 3.80
C VAL A 77 2.58 5.04 4.42
N THR A 78 3.03 4.42 5.49
CA THR A 78 4.25 4.83 6.20
C THR A 78 5.29 3.71 6.26
N GLY A 79 6.55 4.09 6.35
CA GLY A 79 7.69 3.18 6.42
C GLY A 79 8.99 3.93 6.33
N GLU A 80 10.09 3.27 6.65
CA GLU A 80 11.44 3.83 6.54
C GLU A 80 11.82 4.15 5.09
N ALA A 81 12.91 4.86 4.88
CA ALA A 81 13.45 5.09 3.54
C ALA A 81 13.67 3.76 2.80
N GLY A 82 13.27 3.66 1.54
CA GLY A 82 13.37 2.44 0.74
C GLY A 82 12.36 1.33 1.06
N ALA A 83 11.38 1.56 1.96
CA ALA A 83 10.34 0.57 2.28
C ALA A 83 9.37 0.27 1.12
N GLY A 84 9.39 1.06 0.02
CA GLY A 84 8.57 0.84 -1.17
C GLY A 84 7.28 1.65 -1.22
N LYS A 85 7.19 2.75 -0.49
CA LYS A 85 5.99 3.60 -0.44
C LYS A 85 5.56 4.12 -1.80
N THR A 86 6.51 4.65 -2.60
CA THR A 86 6.26 5.10 -3.98
C THR A 86 5.80 3.93 -4.86
N VAL A 87 6.43 2.74 -4.72
CA VAL A 87 6.01 1.52 -5.45
C VAL A 87 4.57 1.15 -5.12
N PHE A 88 4.15 1.29 -3.85
CA PHE A 88 2.76 1.08 -3.45
C PHE A 88 1.82 2.02 -4.22
N LEU A 89 2.09 3.33 -4.25
CA LEU A 89 1.24 4.29 -4.98
C LEU A 89 1.21 3.99 -6.49
N GLN A 90 2.34 3.64 -7.09
CA GLN A 90 2.41 3.25 -8.50
C GLN A 90 1.60 1.97 -8.77
N THR A 91 1.64 0.99 -7.87
CA THR A 91 0.81 -0.23 -7.97
C THR A 91 -0.67 0.11 -7.92
N VAL A 92 -1.08 1.03 -7.06
CA VAL A 92 -2.46 1.53 -6.98
C VAL A 92 -2.88 2.22 -8.29
N ALA A 93 -2.01 3.06 -8.88
CA ALA A 93 -2.28 3.69 -10.16
C ALA A 93 -2.42 2.66 -11.30
N ARG A 94 -1.53 1.67 -11.37
CA ARG A 94 -1.62 0.58 -12.36
C ARG A 94 -2.87 -0.28 -12.17
N SER A 95 -3.24 -0.55 -10.93
CA SER A 95 -4.50 -1.25 -10.62
C SER A 95 -5.69 -0.46 -11.16
N ALA A 96 -5.73 0.86 -10.95
CA ALA A 96 -6.78 1.71 -11.51
C ALA A 96 -6.86 1.62 -13.05
N ILE A 97 -5.70 1.67 -13.73
CA ILE A 97 -5.61 1.57 -15.19
C ILE A 97 -6.13 0.22 -15.71
N GLN A 98 -5.82 -0.89 -15.02
CA GLN A 98 -6.15 -2.23 -15.50
C GLN A 98 -7.57 -2.69 -15.15
N THR A 99 -8.18 -2.10 -14.11
CA THR A 99 -9.46 -2.59 -13.57
C THR A 99 -10.64 -1.66 -13.82
N HIS A 100 -10.39 -0.40 -14.22
CA HIS A 100 -11.43 0.60 -14.41
C HIS A 100 -11.33 1.29 -15.77
N GLU A 101 -12.44 1.88 -16.20
CA GLU A 101 -12.43 2.82 -17.31
C GLU A 101 -12.05 4.22 -16.82
N ALA A 102 -11.40 5.03 -17.66
CA ALA A 102 -10.95 6.37 -17.28
C ALA A 102 -12.10 7.33 -16.88
N HIS A 103 -13.31 7.08 -17.36
CA HIS A 103 -14.48 7.87 -16.96
C HIS A 103 -15.03 7.48 -15.58
N ASP A 104 -14.64 6.31 -15.03
CA ASP A 104 -15.05 5.84 -13.72
C ASP A 104 -14.02 6.15 -12.63
N LEU A 105 -12.73 6.03 -12.97
CA LEU A 105 -11.64 6.25 -12.03
C LEU A 105 -10.49 6.99 -12.70
N GLN A 106 -10.14 8.13 -12.14
CA GLN A 106 -8.94 8.89 -12.51
C GLN A 106 -8.01 9.05 -11.31
N TYR A 107 -6.76 9.44 -11.55
CA TYR A 107 -5.82 9.80 -10.49
C TYR A 107 -5.00 11.03 -10.86
N GLY A 108 -4.64 11.80 -9.83
CA GLY A 108 -3.65 12.86 -9.90
C GLY A 108 -2.56 12.58 -8.88
N VAL A 109 -1.31 12.87 -9.26
CA VAL A 109 -0.13 12.58 -8.43
C VAL A 109 0.56 13.88 -8.02
N ILE A 110 0.95 13.99 -6.75
CA ILE A 110 1.83 15.04 -6.24
C ILE A 110 3.08 14.36 -5.68
N THR A 111 4.25 14.71 -6.19
CA THR A 111 5.52 14.08 -5.82
C THR A 111 6.70 15.05 -5.97
N SER A 112 7.81 14.78 -5.31
CA SER A 112 9.09 15.45 -5.57
C SER A 112 9.92 14.79 -6.66
N HIS A 113 9.53 13.56 -7.07
CA HIS A 113 10.26 12.70 -8.02
C HIS A 113 9.37 12.33 -9.19
N VAL A 114 9.09 13.29 -10.07
CA VAL A 114 8.19 13.08 -11.23
C VAL A 114 8.71 12.03 -12.20
N GLU A 115 10.03 11.89 -12.31
CA GLU A 115 10.70 10.91 -13.15
C GLU A 115 10.36 9.46 -12.80
N GLU A 116 9.97 9.19 -11.56
CA GLU A 116 9.55 7.86 -11.15
C GLU A 116 8.15 7.48 -11.67
N TRP A 117 7.41 8.43 -12.26
CA TRP A 117 6.01 8.27 -12.65
C TRP A 117 5.77 8.22 -14.16
N GLU A 118 6.81 8.29 -14.99
CA GLU A 118 6.70 8.30 -16.46
C GLU A 118 5.83 7.17 -17.01
N ASN A 119 5.90 5.96 -16.43
CA ASN A 119 5.15 4.78 -16.89
C ASN A 119 3.63 4.85 -16.65
N VAL A 120 3.14 5.79 -15.86
CA VAL A 120 1.72 5.93 -15.51
C VAL A 120 1.17 7.33 -15.78
N GLU A 121 2.03 8.28 -16.16
CA GLU A 121 1.62 9.65 -16.44
C GLU A 121 0.82 9.75 -17.75
N GLU A 122 1.30 9.12 -18.81
CA GLU A 122 0.69 9.18 -20.15
C GLU A 122 -0.44 8.16 -20.33
N THR A 123 -1.47 8.23 -19.49
CA THR A 123 -2.64 7.36 -19.59
C THR A 123 -3.94 8.17 -19.52
N PRO A 124 -5.05 7.68 -20.12
CA PRO A 124 -6.34 8.37 -20.02
C PRO A 124 -6.85 8.53 -18.57
N HIS A 125 -6.34 7.75 -17.63
CA HIS A 125 -6.69 7.81 -16.21
C HIS A 125 -5.95 8.92 -15.46
N SER A 126 -4.81 9.38 -16.01
CA SER A 126 -3.98 10.39 -15.35
C SER A 126 -4.55 11.79 -15.57
N VAL A 127 -4.75 12.52 -14.48
CA VAL A 127 -5.02 13.96 -14.50
C VAL A 127 -3.69 14.73 -14.63
N GLY A 128 -2.59 14.12 -14.24
CA GLY A 128 -1.22 14.63 -14.32
C GLY A 128 -0.38 14.22 -13.12
N VAL A 129 0.93 14.36 -13.29
CA VAL A 129 1.94 14.22 -12.25
C VAL A 129 2.55 15.58 -11.98
N PHE A 130 2.42 16.07 -10.77
CA PHE A 130 2.75 17.44 -10.41
C PHE A 130 3.90 17.49 -9.39
N PRO A 131 5.00 18.22 -9.70
CA PRO A 131 6.02 18.48 -8.70
C PRO A 131 5.42 19.25 -7.52
N VAL A 132 5.69 18.82 -6.30
CA VAL A 132 5.11 19.43 -5.08
C VAL A 132 5.43 20.92 -4.92
N ASN A 133 6.60 21.35 -5.37
CA ASN A 133 7.06 22.74 -5.32
C ASN A 133 6.54 23.61 -6.48
N HIS A 134 5.70 23.07 -7.36
CA HIS A 134 5.11 23.78 -8.49
C HIS A 134 3.67 24.21 -8.19
N ALA A 135 3.27 25.38 -8.74
CA ALA A 135 1.91 25.92 -8.55
C ALA A 135 0.80 24.91 -8.94
N ASN A 136 1.06 24.05 -9.92
CA ASN A 136 0.09 23.07 -10.39
C ASN A 136 -0.29 22.04 -9.31
N ALA A 137 0.60 21.71 -8.37
CA ALA A 137 0.28 20.83 -7.24
C ALA A 137 -0.77 21.46 -6.32
N ARG A 138 -0.60 22.75 -6.01
CA ARG A 138 -1.60 23.57 -5.30
C ARG A 138 -2.92 23.60 -6.07
N ASP A 139 -2.87 23.90 -7.36
CA ASP A 139 -4.06 24.01 -8.20
C ASP A 139 -4.82 22.69 -8.32
N LEU A 140 -4.14 21.54 -8.36
CA LEU A 140 -4.75 20.23 -8.29
C LEU A 140 -5.55 20.05 -6.98
N ILE A 141 -4.96 20.38 -5.83
CA ILE A 141 -5.62 20.26 -4.52
C ILE A 141 -6.88 21.15 -4.48
N LEU A 142 -6.76 22.42 -4.90
CA LEU A 142 -7.88 23.35 -4.91
C LEU A 142 -9.00 22.90 -5.88
N SER A 143 -8.63 22.44 -7.06
CA SER A 143 -9.57 21.93 -8.07
C SER A 143 -10.31 20.70 -7.58
N LEU A 144 -9.61 19.73 -6.97
CA LEU A 144 -10.24 18.55 -6.40
C LEU A 144 -11.17 18.89 -5.23
N ALA A 145 -10.79 19.83 -4.37
CA ALA A 145 -11.65 20.28 -3.28
C ALA A 145 -12.92 20.96 -3.83
N SER A 146 -12.79 21.81 -4.82
CA SER A 146 -13.92 22.47 -5.51
C SER A 146 -14.82 21.43 -6.20
N TRP A 147 -14.23 20.50 -6.95
CA TRP A 147 -14.97 19.42 -7.61
C TRP A 147 -15.74 18.57 -6.58
N ALA A 148 -15.10 18.18 -5.49
CA ALA A 148 -15.72 17.38 -4.43
C ALA A 148 -16.86 18.12 -3.70
N HIS A 149 -16.80 19.45 -3.60
CA HIS A 149 -17.88 20.25 -3.04
C HIS A 149 -19.15 20.22 -3.91
N THR A 150 -18.99 20.29 -5.22
CA THR A 150 -20.10 20.32 -6.19
C THR A 150 -20.60 18.92 -6.53
N ASN A 151 -19.75 17.92 -6.43
CA ASN A 151 -19.98 16.57 -6.91
C ASN A 151 -20.71 15.71 -5.88
N LYS A 152 -22.03 15.79 -5.86
CA LYS A 152 -22.86 15.05 -4.89
C LYS A 152 -23.35 13.68 -5.39
N ASN A 153 -23.45 13.48 -6.70
CA ASN A 153 -24.15 12.33 -7.29
C ASN A 153 -23.40 11.62 -8.44
N THR A 154 -22.11 11.90 -8.63
CA THR A 154 -21.35 11.20 -9.66
C THR A 154 -20.94 9.81 -9.22
N ARG A 155 -20.76 8.92 -10.20
CA ARG A 155 -20.14 7.61 -10.01
C ARG A 155 -18.62 7.65 -10.17
N GLN A 156 -18.10 8.71 -10.80
CA GLN A 156 -16.67 8.90 -10.96
C GLN A 156 -15.95 9.06 -9.63
N SER A 157 -14.84 8.38 -9.47
CA SER A 157 -13.93 8.53 -8.35
C SER A 157 -12.61 9.11 -8.82
N VAL A 158 -11.91 9.81 -7.93
CA VAL A 158 -10.56 10.34 -8.21
C VAL A 158 -9.64 9.94 -7.06
N LEU A 159 -8.50 9.34 -7.40
CA LEU A 159 -7.42 9.10 -6.43
C LEU A 159 -6.52 10.34 -6.40
N LEU A 160 -6.28 10.86 -5.20
CA LEU A 160 -5.24 11.85 -4.95
C LEU A 160 -4.04 11.13 -4.34
N LEU A 161 -3.06 10.83 -5.18
CA LEU A 161 -1.84 10.13 -4.80
C LEU A 161 -0.78 11.16 -4.40
N VAL A 162 -0.35 11.14 -3.14
CA VAL A 162 0.64 12.10 -2.61
C VAL A 162 1.85 11.32 -2.12
N ASP A 163 2.98 11.52 -2.78
CA ASP A 163 4.23 10.89 -2.39
C ASP A 163 5.07 11.86 -1.55
N GLY A 164 4.76 11.90 -0.26
CA GLY A 164 5.37 12.75 0.75
C GLY A 164 4.39 13.72 1.42
N LEU A 165 3.79 13.30 2.56
CA LEU A 165 2.91 14.16 3.37
C LEU A 165 3.67 15.39 3.88
N GLU A 166 4.93 15.22 4.23
CA GLU A 166 5.83 16.24 4.79
C GLU A 166 5.90 17.46 3.87
N GLU A 167 5.94 17.21 2.58
CA GLU A 167 6.11 18.23 1.57
C GLU A 167 4.81 18.99 1.32
N VAL A 168 3.69 18.29 1.22
CA VAL A 168 2.38 18.92 1.05
C VAL A 168 1.95 19.67 2.31
N ALA A 169 2.36 19.23 3.48
CA ALA A 169 2.10 19.93 4.75
C ALA A 169 2.80 21.30 4.83
N SER A 170 3.80 21.56 3.99
CA SER A 170 4.55 22.82 3.92
C SER A 170 4.07 23.76 2.82
N LEU A 171 3.05 23.40 2.04
CA LEU A 171 2.47 24.25 1.00
C LEU A 171 1.79 25.50 1.57
N GLU A 172 1.34 26.39 0.70
CA GLU A 172 0.58 27.59 1.06
C GLU A 172 -0.70 27.25 1.85
N THR A 173 -1.10 28.16 2.73
CA THR A 173 -2.17 27.94 3.71
C THR A 173 -3.49 27.48 3.09
N ASP A 174 -3.87 28.01 1.93
CA ASP A 174 -5.11 27.65 1.24
C ASP A 174 -5.09 26.23 0.68
N ALA A 175 -3.95 25.79 0.13
CA ALA A 175 -3.74 24.43 -0.31
C ALA A 175 -3.78 23.45 0.88
N VAL A 176 -3.09 23.79 1.98
CA VAL A 176 -3.09 22.98 3.21
C VAL A 176 -4.51 22.86 3.80
N GLN A 177 -5.29 23.94 3.83
CA GLN A 177 -6.67 23.89 4.31
C GLN A 177 -7.56 23.03 3.41
N SER A 178 -7.45 23.20 2.09
CA SER A 178 -8.19 22.40 1.11
C SER A 178 -7.80 20.92 1.17
N PHE A 179 -6.51 20.64 1.34
CA PHE A 179 -6.02 19.28 1.51
C PHE A 179 -6.56 18.63 2.80
N ARG A 180 -6.54 19.35 3.94
CA ARG A 180 -7.18 18.88 5.19
C ARG A 180 -8.67 18.59 5.01
N TRP A 181 -9.37 19.43 4.27
CA TRP A 181 -10.78 19.21 3.94
C TRP A 181 -10.97 17.94 3.10
N LEU A 182 -10.09 17.70 2.10
CA LEU A 182 -10.10 16.47 1.30
C LEU A 182 -9.82 15.22 2.16
N LEU A 183 -8.91 15.29 3.14
CA LEU A 183 -8.71 14.18 4.09
C LEU A 183 -9.98 13.89 4.88
N LEU A 184 -10.70 14.91 5.31
CA LEU A 184 -11.89 14.74 6.15
C LEU A 184 -13.13 14.32 5.34
N ARG A 185 -13.30 14.87 4.14
CA ARG A 185 -14.55 14.78 3.36
C ARG A 185 -14.39 14.09 2.00
N GLY A 186 -13.18 14.00 1.50
CA GLY A 186 -12.88 13.46 0.17
C GLY A 186 -13.51 12.10 -0.07
N PRO A 187 -13.29 11.06 0.77
CA PRO A 187 -13.84 9.72 0.52
C PRO A 187 -15.36 9.71 0.36
N SER A 188 -16.09 10.49 1.17
CA SER A 188 -17.55 10.63 1.02
C SER A 188 -17.98 11.40 -0.22
N ARG A 189 -17.05 11.98 -0.94
CA ARG A 189 -17.22 12.76 -2.18
C ARG A 189 -16.47 12.14 -3.37
N ARG A 190 -16.07 10.88 -3.26
CA ARG A 190 -15.35 10.15 -4.31
C ARG A 190 -13.95 10.67 -4.61
N VAL A 191 -13.35 11.44 -3.73
CA VAL A 191 -11.92 11.77 -3.78
C VAL A 191 -11.21 10.95 -2.72
N TRP A 192 -10.26 10.12 -3.15
CA TRP A 192 -9.54 9.16 -2.31
C TRP A 192 -8.09 9.59 -2.12
N PRO A 193 -7.77 10.29 -1.03
CA PRO A 193 -6.38 10.58 -0.70
C PRO A 193 -5.67 9.30 -0.24
N ILE A 194 -4.59 8.94 -0.96
CA ILE A 194 -3.66 7.87 -0.61
C ILE A 194 -2.28 8.49 -0.56
N ILE A 195 -1.70 8.54 0.62
CA ILE A 195 -0.60 9.43 0.93
C ILE A 195 0.53 8.66 1.56
N THR A 196 1.76 8.89 1.10
CA THR A 196 2.94 8.33 1.75
C THR A 196 3.50 9.29 2.80
N MET A 197 4.22 8.74 3.75
CA MET A 197 4.94 9.46 4.79
C MET A 197 6.20 8.68 5.15
N ARG A 198 7.31 9.36 5.35
CA ARG A 198 8.50 8.72 5.93
C ARG A 198 8.26 8.48 7.42
N ALA A 199 8.72 7.33 7.90
CA ALA A 199 8.65 7.03 9.32
C ALA A 199 9.58 7.95 10.13
N GLU A 200 10.73 8.30 9.54
CA GLU A 200 11.68 9.26 10.10
C GLU A 200 11.14 10.68 10.05
N GLY A 201 11.27 11.44 11.13
CA GLY A 201 10.83 12.84 11.20
C GLY A 201 9.32 13.04 11.34
N PHE A 202 8.57 11.99 11.71
CA PHE A 202 7.12 12.03 11.87
C PHE A 202 6.66 13.06 12.93
N GLU A 203 7.51 13.44 13.86
CA GLU A 203 7.18 14.39 14.93
C GLU A 203 6.70 15.73 14.38
N GLN A 204 7.23 16.16 13.24
CA GLN A 204 6.88 17.44 12.59
C GLN A 204 5.45 17.44 12.04
N ILE A 205 4.93 16.25 11.72
CA ILE A 205 3.62 16.06 11.10
C ILE A 205 2.67 15.18 11.92
N ILE A 206 2.99 14.94 13.20
CA ILE A 206 2.20 14.09 14.10
C ILE A 206 0.73 14.54 14.19
N SER A 207 0.48 15.84 14.10
CA SER A 207 -0.87 16.40 14.12
C SER A 207 -1.73 15.99 12.92
N TRP A 208 -1.11 15.49 11.85
CA TRP A 208 -1.83 15.02 10.67
C TRP A 208 -2.32 13.59 10.83
N LEU A 209 -1.66 12.78 11.67
CA LEU A 209 -1.94 11.35 11.82
C LEU A 209 -3.39 11.07 12.26
N GLN A 210 -4.02 11.99 13.00
CA GLN A 210 -5.41 11.86 13.41
C GLN A 210 -6.43 11.88 12.26
N ASN A 211 -6.03 12.38 11.08
CA ASN A 211 -6.89 12.44 9.90
C ASN A 211 -6.98 11.10 9.17
N PHE A 212 -6.08 10.16 9.45
CA PHE A 212 -5.99 8.88 8.76
C PHE A 212 -6.55 7.75 9.61
N ARG A 213 -7.66 7.17 9.16
CA ARG A 213 -8.25 5.99 9.80
C ARG A 213 -7.54 4.72 9.37
N THR A 214 -7.20 4.61 8.08
CA THR A 214 -6.46 3.48 7.53
C THR A 214 -4.99 3.83 7.44
N ARG A 215 -4.16 3.01 8.09
CA ARG A 215 -2.70 3.15 8.06
C ARG A 215 -2.09 1.84 7.57
N ILE A 216 -1.32 1.94 6.52
CA ILE A 216 -0.56 0.83 5.93
C ILE A 216 0.90 1.06 6.26
N PHE A 217 1.56 0.02 6.73
CA PHE A 217 2.94 0.08 7.18
C PHE A 217 3.82 -0.77 6.24
N GLY A 218 4.82 -0.16 5.64
CA GLY A 218 5.98 -0.86 5.11
C GLY A 218 6.99 -1.17 6.22
N ARG A 219 8.18 -1.62 5.86
CA ARG A 219 9.22 -1.95 6.82
C ARG A 219 9.60 -0.75 7.70
N ILE A 220 9.66 -0.99 9.01
CA ILE A 220 10.19 -0.08 10.03
C ILE A 220 10.99 -0.95 11.00
N THR A 221 12.30 -0.68 11.09
CA THR A 221 13.23 -1.46 11.93
C THR A 221 13.28 -0.94 13.36
N ASP A 222 13.05 0.35 13.57
CA ASP A 222 13.02 0.96 14.90
C ASP A 222 11.66 0.74 15.58
N GLU A 223 11.64 -0.05 16.67
CA GLU A 223 10.42 -0.34 17.43
C GLU A 223 9.82 0.89 18.11
N GLY A 224 10.65 1.84 18.53
CA GLY A 224 10.21 3.09 19.17
C GLY A 224 9.42 3.94 18.18
N MET A 225 9.97 4.10 16.98
CA MET A 225 9.34 4.81 15.86
C MET A 225 8.04 4.10 15.42
N ALA A 226 8.07 2.79 15.25
CA ALA A 226 6.87 2.00 14.92
C ALA A 226 5.76 2.21 15.95
N SER A 227 6.10 2.17 17.25
CA SER A 227 5.15 2.38 18.35
C SER A 227 4.58 3.81 18.35
N ALA A 228 5.40 4.82 18.10
CA ALA A 228 4.96 6.21 18.03
C ALA A 228 4.00 6.47 16.85
N LEU A 229 4.16 5.73 15.75
CA LEU A 229 3.25 5.75 14.61
C LEU A 229 1.98 4.90 14.81
N GLY A 230 1.85 4.23 15.94
CA GLY A 230 0.67 3.46 16.33
C GLY A 230 0.74 1.96 16.02
N ALA A 231 1.92 1.44 15.69
CA ALA A 231 2.13 0.00 15.60
C ALA A 231 2.41 -0.60 16.98
N ASP A 232 1.90 -1.80 17.21
CA ASP A 232 2.22 -2.56 18.43
C ASP A 232 3.38 -3.55 18.20
N LYS A 233 3.85 -4.17 19.28
CA LYS A 233 4.94 -5.15 19.22
C LYS A 233 4.62 -6.41 18.38
N LYS A 234 3.34 -6.67 18.11
CA LYS A 234 2.89 -7.82 17.30
C LYS A 234 2.90 -7.52 15.81
N SER A 235 3.12 -6.28 15.43
CA SER A 235 3.10 -5.84 14.03
C SER A 235 4.16 -6.53 13.16
N GLY A 236 5.33 -6.83 13.73
CA GLY A 236 6.45 -7.48 13.04
C GLY A 236 6.97 -6.68 11.84
N LEU A 237 6.88 -5.35 11.88
CA LEU A 237 7.24 -4.46 10.75
C LEU A 237 8.71 -4.57 10.33
N SER A 238 9.61 -4.86 11.27
CA SER A 238 11.04 -5.07 10.99
C SER A 238 11.32 -6.28 10.12
N GLN A 239 10.40 -7.24 10.06
CA GLN A 239 10.49 -8.47 9.29
C GLN A 239 9.90 -8.35 7.88
N LEU A 240 9.24 -7.26 7.56
CA LEU A 240 8.66 -7.05 6.23
C LEU A 240 9.76 -6.93 5.18
N GLU A 241 9.55 -7.58 4.04
CA GLU A 241 10.40 -7.42 2.88
C GLU A 241 10.17 -6.04 2.26
N ALA A 242 11.25 -5.23 2.24
CA ALA A 242 11.15 -3.87 1.73
C ALA A 242 10.75 -3.88 0.25
N ARG A 243 9.92 -2.91 -0.16
CA ARG A 243 9.38 -2.69 -1.50
C ARG A 243 8.31 -3.68 -1.96
N ILE A 244 8.11 -4.77 -1.23
CA ILE A 244 7.19 -5.84 -1.61
C ILE A 244 6.11 -6.02 -0.57
N GLN A 245 6.47 -6.07 0.72
CA GLN A 245 5.52 -6.41 1.79
C GLN A 245 5.09 -5.19 2.59
N PHE A 246 3.80 -5.20 2.90
CA PHE A 246 3.15 -4.21 3.74
C PHE A 246 2.27 -4.91 4.77
N SER A 247 1.88 -4.15 5.80
CA SER A 247 0.98 -4.65 6.83
C SER A 247 -0.01 -3.56 7.26
N LEU A 248 -1.21 -3.95 7.62
CA LEU A 248 -2.21 -3.04 8.16
C LEU A 248 -2.89 -3.65 9.39
N PRO A 249 -3.25 -2.84 10.39
CA PRO A 249 -4.02 -3.32 11.54
C PRO A 249 -5.48 -3.52 11.13
N GLU A 250 -6.02 -4.69 11.38
CA GLU A 250 -7.41 -5.05 11.12
C GLU A 250 -7.95 -5.90 12.26
N ASN A 251 -9.05 -5.46 12.89
CA ASN A 251 -9.74 -6.19 13.96
C ASN A 251 -8.81 -6.70 15.09
N GLY A 252 -7.81 -5.88 15.48
CA GLY A 252 -6.83 -6.23 16.53
C GLY A 252 -5.76 -7.24 16.09
N LYS A 253 -5.67 -7.53 14.80
CA LYS A 253 -4.63 -8.35 14.19
C LYS A 253 -3.87 -7.53 13.16
N TRP A 254 -2.71 -8.03 12.72
CA TRP A 254 -1.92 -7.46 11.65
C TRP A 254 -2.08 -8.31 10.40
N LEU A 255 -2.68 -7.73 9.36
CA LEU A 255 -2.83 -8.33 8.05
C LEU A 255 -1.62 -7.97 7.20
N ARG A 256 -0.81 -8.97 6.85
CA ARG A 256 0.32 -8.82 5.94
C ARG A 256 -0.12 -9.08 4.51
N PHE A 257 0.40 -8.28 3.61
CA PHE A 257 0.14 -8.44 2.18
C PHE A 257 1.35 -8.01 1.37
N TRP A 258 1.38 -8.38 0.12
CA TRP A 258 2.45 -8.08 -0.81
C TRP A 258 1.90 -7.39 -2.07
N LEU A 259 2.75 -6.60 -2.72
CA LEU A 259 2.41 -5.94 -3.96
C LEU A 259 2.69 -6.87 -5.14
N PRO A 260 1.83 -6.83 -6.19
CA PRO A 260 2.16 -7.42 -7.48
C PRO A 260 3.49 -6.91 -8.01
N SER A 261 4.21 -7.77 -8.71
CA SER A 261 5.39 -7.31 -9.46
C SER A 261 4.97 -6.44 -10.65
N CYS A 262 5.84 -5.49 -10.98
CA CYS A 262 5.62 -4.55 -12.08
C CYS A 262 6.17 -5.11 -13.38
#